data_112431b204558fa083e7daa18906f55a
#
_entry.id   112431b204558fa083e7daa18906f55a
#
_cell.length_a   1.000
_cell.length_b   1.000
_cell.length_c   1.000
_cell.angle_alpha   90.00
_cell.angle_beta   90.00
_cell.angle_gamma   90.00
#
_symmetry.space_group_name_H-M   'P 1'
#
loop_
_entity.id
_entity.type
_entity.pdbx_description
1 polymer ?
#
loop_
_entity_poly.entity_id
_entity_poly.type
_entity_poly.pdbx_seq_one_letter_code
_entity_poly.pdbx_strand_id
1 'polypeptide(L)'
;MSMHWDEAFPIIRLNGAGAKDFLQGQTTADLRKTVHGRLQQSCWLTATGRLRAVLELRLDDDGADVLVLAGDADAMAQGLDQVIFPADRVRMGERRLQRRIQALRPDSPAAWIDDESILPSEFAGSRRLLSTELEERRLRLGFPPGPAELTGNTNPFELGLAQCISLDKGCYLGQETMAKLAGRGGIKQQLRCWVSSNRLNSGDPLFDGETRAGVVTSILELESDSLVGLALIRRQYLTSGALNGPNGQMVTLERPELFQDPPSPD
;
A
#
# COMPACT_ATOMS: atom_id res chain seq x y z
N MET A 1 26.49 -2.77 -6.99
CA MET A 1 25.68 -3.10 -8.17
C MET A 1 24.29 -2.55 -7.91
N SER A 2 23.70 -1.78 -8.82
CA SER A 2 22.35 -1.26 -8.64
C SER A 2 21.33 -2.42 -8.73
N MET A 3 20.22 -2.29 -7.99
CA MET A 3 19.16 -3.30 -7.96
C MET A 3 17.83 -2.63 -8.29
N HIS A 4 16.88 -3.41 -8.80
CA HIS A 4 15.53 -2.95 -9.10
C HIS A 4 14.48 -3.96 -8.72
N TRP A 5 13.30 -3.45 -8.39
CA TRP A 5 12.08 -4.22 -8.25
C TRP A 5 11.43 -4.39 -9.62
N ASP A 6 11.08 -5.59 -9.99
CA ASP A 6 10.50 -5.94 -11.29
C ASP A 6 9.51 -7.08 -11.11
N GLU A 7 8.23 -6.76 -11.15
CA GLU A 7 7.12 -7.70 -11.01
C GLU A 7 5.95 -7.35 -11.91
N ALA A 8 5.08 -8.34 -12.14
CA ALA A 8 3.83 -8.17 -12.86
C ALA A 8 2.65 -8.08 -11.89
N PHE A 9 1.78 -7.09 -12.11
CA PHE A 9 0.60 -6.83 -11.30
C PHE A 9 -0.67 -6.88 -12.13
N PRO A 10 -1.81 -7.27 -11.53
CA PRO A 10 -3.10 -7.16 -12.20
C PRO A 10 -3.42 -5.70 -12.54
N ILE A 11 -3.90 -5.48 -13.74
CA ILE A 11 -4.36 -4.18 -14.20
C ILE A 11 -5.79 -4.28 -14.75
N ILE A 12 -6.59 -3.27 -14.46
CA ILE A 12 -7.96 -3.12 -14.89
C ILE A 12 -8.02 -1.89 -15.81
N ARG A 13 -8.42 -2.07 -17.05
CA ARG A 13 -8.66 -0.95 -17.96
C ARG A 13 -10.06 -0.39 -17.77
N LEU A 14 -10.18 0.93 -17.69
CA LEU A 14 -11.42 1.69 -17.77
C LEU A 14 -11.42 2.51 -19.07
N ASN A 15 -12.32 2.21 -19.98
CA ASN A 15 -12.45 2.92 -21.26
C ASN A 15 -13.52 4.00 -21.20
N GLY A 16 -13.22 5.16 -21.75
CA GLY A 16 -14.15 6.25 -21.92
C GLY A 16 -13.73 7.56 -21.24
N ALA A 17 -14.21 8.66 -21.79
CA ALA A 17 -13.83 10.01 -21.40
C ALA A 17 -14.18 10.35 -19.93
N GLY A 18 -15.07 9.60 -19.31
CA GLY A 18 -15.46 9.79 -17.92
C GLY A 18 -14.57 9.05 -16.90
N ALA A 19 -13.58 8.23 -17.34
CA ALA A 19 -12.78 7.39 -16.44
C ALA A 19 -12.05 8.17 -15.34
N LYS A 20 -11.52 9.36 -15.67
CA LYS A 20 -10.87 10.25 -14.70
C LYS A 20 -11.85 10.73 -13.63
N ASP A 21 -13.03 11.21 -14.00
CA ASP A 21 -14.02 11.72 -13.06
C ASP A 21 -14.63 10.60 -12.22
N PHE A 22 -14.86 9.44 -12.82
CA PHE A 22 -15.30 8.24 -12.13
C PHE A 22 -14.29 7.83 -11.05
N LEU A 23 -13.00 7.64 -11.41
CA LEU A 23 -11.95 7.30 -10.46
C LEU A 23 -11.70 8.40 -9.42
N GLN A 24 -11.93 9.67 -9.75
CA GLN A 24 -11.89 10.78 -8.81
C GLN A 24 -12.89 10.57 -7.66
N GLY A 25 -14.06 9.98 -7.92
CA GLY A 25 -15.07 9.66 -6.90
C GLY A 25 -14.84 8.32 -6.20
N GLN A 26 -14.11 7.37 -6.80
CA GLN A 26 -13.92 6.02 -6.27
C GLN A 26 -12.61 5.80 -5.50
N THR A 27 -11.61 6.64 -5.70
CA THR A 27 -10.27 6.47 -5.14
C THR A 27 -9.81 7.71 -4.38
N THR A 28 -8.75 7.60 -3.60
CA THR A 28 -8.37 8.63 -2.61
C THR A 28 -7.45 9.73 -3.14
N ALA A 29 -6.71 9.51 -4.22
CA ALA A 29 -5.83 10.52 -4.81
C ALA A 29 -6.58 11.59 -5.57
N ASP A 30 -6.06 12.80 -5.64
CA ASP A 30 -6.61 13.88 -6.45
C ASP A 30 -6.15 13.77 -7.90
N LEU A 31 -6.96 13.11 -8.73
CA LEU A 31 -6.64 12.86 -10.13
C LEU A 31 -6.74 14.11 -11.02
N ARG A 32 -7.35 15.20 -10.52
CA ARG A 32 -7.39 16.47 -11.25
C ARG A 32 -6.01 17.10 -11.39
N LYS A 33 -5.11 16.82 -10.43
CA LYS A 33 -3.71 17.24 -10.43
C LYS A 33 -2.77 16.30 -11.16
N THR A 34 -3.26 15.13 -11.56
CA THR A 34 -2.45 14.10 -12.22
C THR A 34 -2.22 14.45 -13.70
N VAL A 35 -0.97 14.38 -14.13
CA VAL A 35 -0.57 14.56 -15.53
C VAL A 35 -0.77 13.25 -16.29
N HIS A 36 -1.29 13.32 -17.51
CA HIS A 36 -1.45 12.16 -18.40
C HIS A 36 -0.12 11.40 -18.54
N GLY A 37 -0.21 10.08 -18.53
CA GLY A 37 0.94 9.18 -18.61
C GLY A 37 1.78 9.05 -17.35
N ARG A 38 1.60 9.89 -16.33
CA ARG A 38 2.26 9.74 -15.03
C ARG A 38 1.50 8.77 -14.13
N LEU A 39 2.27 7.98 -13.37
CA LEU A 39 1.74 7.06 -12.38
C LEU A 39 1.36 7.82 -11.11
N GLN A 40 0.12 7.61 -10.64
CA GLN A 40 -0.41 8.19 -9.42
C GLN A 40 -0.81 7.10 -8.44
N GLN A 41 -0.17 7.06 -7.27
CA GLN A 41 -0.60 6.16 -6.19
C GLN A 41 -1.91 6.62 -5.56
N SER A 42 -2.75 5.66 -5.22
CA SER A 42 -4.07 5.89 -4.61
C SER A 42 -4.50 4.70 -3.77
N CYS A 43 -5.57 4.85 -3.01
CA CYS A 43 -6.21 3.76 -2.29
C CYS A 43 -7.67 3.60 -2.74
N TRP A 44 -8.15 2.35 -2.67
CA TRP A 44 -9.57 2.04 -2.76
C TRP A 44 -10.10 1.63 -1.38
N LEU A 45 -11.16 2.27 -0.95
CA LEU A 45 -11.69 2.14 0.41
C LEU A 45 -13.11 1.56 0.41
N THR A 46 -13.55 1.11 1.58
CA THR A 46 -14.98 0.97 1.88
C THR A 46 -15.58 2.32 2.23
N ALA A 47 -16.91 2.43 2.26
CA ALA A 47 -17.61 3.62 2.75
C ALA A 47 -17.24 4.00 4.19
N THR A 48 -16.80 3.04 5.00
CA THR A 48 -16.33 3.25 6.38
C THR A 48 -14.82 3.54 6.47
N GLY A 49 -14.14 3.81 5.34
CA GLY A 49 -12.73 4.20 5.28
C GLY A 49 -11.75 3.05 5.55
N ARG A 50 -12.18 1.79 5.38
CA ARG A 50 -11.26 0.64 5.46
C ARG A 50 -10.57 0.42 4.13
N LEU A 51 -9.27 0.14 4.19
CA LEU A 51 -8.46 -0.10 3.00
C LEU A 51 -8.81 -1.45 2.38
N ARG A 52 -9.09 -1.45 1.08
CA ARG A 52 -9.35 -2.65 0.27
C ARG A 52 -8.23 -2.94 -0.72
N ALA A 53 -7.65 -1.88 -1.31
CA ALA A 53 -6.54 -2.02 -2.23
C ALA A 53 -5.66 -0.78 -2.25
N VAL A 54 -4.37 -0.96 -2.55
CA VAL A 54 -3.41 0.07 -2.92
C VAL A 54 -3.20 0.01 -4.43
N LEU A 55 -3.29 1.15 -5.07
CA LEU A 55 -3.37 1.29 -6.52
C LEU A 55 -2.26 2.17 -7.06
N GLU A 56 -1.91 1.92 -8.32
CA GLU A 56 -1.19 2.85 -9.16
C GLU A 56 -2.04 3.13 -10.40
N LEU A 57 -2.31 4.39 -10.70
CA LEU A 57 -3.22 4.84 -11.74
C LEU A 57 -2.44 5.55 -12.84
N ARG A 58 -2.80 5.28 -14.10
CA ARG A 58 -2.29 5.97 -15.29
C ARG A 58 -3.47 6.45 -16.14
N LEU A 59 -3.55 7.76 -16.36
CA LEU A 59 -4.58 8.38 -17.19
C LEU A 59 -4.06 8.58 -18.61
N ASP A 60 -4.94 8.40 -19.59
CA ASP A 60 -4.73 8.75 -20.98
C ASP A 60 -5.99 9.40 -21.60
N ASP A 61 -5.97 9.70 -22.90
CA ASP A 61 -7.05 10.39 -23.58
C ASP A 61 -8.30 9.50 -23.74
N ASP A 62 -8.14 8.17 -23.74
CA ASP A 62 -9.21 7.20 -23.97
C ASP A 62 -9.75 6.57 -22.67
N GLY A 63 -9.14 6.89 -21.52
CA GLY A 63 -9.56 6.31 -20.25
C GLY A 63 -8.52 6.30 -19.14
N ALA A 64 -8.45 5.19 -18.42
CA ALA A 64 -7.50 5.00 -17.33
C ALA A 64 -7.12 3.53 -17.16
N ASP A 65 -5.89 3.29 -16.81
CA ASP A 65 -5.39 2.02 -16.30
C ASP A 65 -5.27 2.04 -14.79
N VAL A 66 -5.76 0.99 -14.13
CA VAL A 66 -5.74 0.81 -12.68
C VAL A 66 -4.95 -0.45 -12.33
N LEU A 67 -3.71 -0.28 -11.91
CA LEU A 67 -2.85 -1.38 -11.46
C LEU A 67 -3.07 -1.59 -9.96
N VAL A 68 -3.29 -2.85 -9.55
CA VAL A 68 -3.51 -3.23 -8.15
C VAL A 68 -2.17 -3.68 -7.57
N LEU A 69 -1.51 -2.79 -6.83
CA LEU A 69 -0.24 -3.07 -6.14
C LEU A 69 -0.43 -4.03 -4.96
N ALA A 70 -1.54 -3.89 -4.25
CA ALA A 70 -1.91 -4.76 -3.15
C ALA A 70 -3.43 -4.79 -2.99
N GLY A 71 -3.98 -5.94 -2.64
CA GLY A 71 -5.41 -6.18 -2.51
C GLY A 71 -5.93 -7.21 -3.52
N ASP A 72 -7.24 -7.42 -3.50
CA ASP A 72 -7.93 -8.35 -4.39
C ASP A 72 -8.39 -7.61 -5.66
N ALA A 73 -7.73 -7.89 -6.79
CA ALA A 73 -8.03 -7.28 -8.08
C ALA A 73 -9.38 -7.73 -8.66
N ASP A 74 -9.84 -8.96 -8.35
CA ASP A 74 -11.14 -9.46 -8.78
C ASP A 74 -12.26 -8.76 -8.03
N ALA A 75 -12.13 -8.65 -6.72
CA ALA A 75 -13.08 -7.92 -5.89
C ALA A 75 -13.13 -6.42 -6.26
N MET A 76 -11.98 -5.84 -6.63
CA MET A 76 -11.94 -4.46 -7.10
C MET A 76 -12.65 -4.28 -8.43
N ALA A 77 -12.37 -5.14 -9.42
CA ALA A 77 -13.03 -5.08 -10.73
C ALA A 77 -14.56 -5.19 -10.59
N GLN A 78 -15.03 -6.16 -9.81
CA GLN A 78 -16.45 -6.30 -9.51
C GLN A 78 -17.03 -5.07 -8.80
N GLY A 79 -16.31 -4.53 -7.80
CA GLY A 79 -16.77 -3.37 -7.06
C GLY A 79 -16.87 -2.11 -7.90
N LEU A 80 -15.96 -1.90 -8.86
CA LEU A 80 -16.03 -0.80 -9.81
C LEU A 80 -17.18 -0.99 -10.80
N ASP A 81 -17.32 -2.19 -11.38
CA ASP A 81 -18.36 -2.49 -12.37
C ASP A 81 -19.78 -2.27 -11.80
N GLN A 82 -20.01 -2.66 -10.54
CA GLN A 82 -21.29 -2.48 -9.86
C GLN A 82 -21.74 -1.04 -9.67
N VAL A 83 -20.82 -0.08 -9.73
CA VAL A 83 -21.08 1.35 -9.48
C VAL A 83 -20.87 2.22 -10.71
N ILE A 84 -20.62 1.61 -11.87
CA ILE A 84 -20.59 2.30 -13.18
C ILE A 84 -22.03 2.45 -13.69
N PHE A 85 -22.44 3.68 -13.95
CA PHE A 85 -23.72 4.00 -14.56
C PHE A 85 -23.52 4.62 -15.96
N PRO A 86 -24.53 4.58 -16.85
CA PRO A 86 -24.43 5.15 -18.20
C PRO A 86 -24.00 6.62 -18.21
N ALA A 87 -24.34 7.38 -17.18
CA ALA A 87 -23.96 8.79 -17.03
C ALA A 87 -22.44 8.99 -16.82
N ASP A 88 -21.74 7.99 -16.29
CA ASP A 88 -20.30 8.07 -16.03
C ASP A 88 -19.47 8.04 -17.33
N ARG A 89 -20.04 7.61 -18.46
CA ARG A 89 -19.36 7.48 -19.77
C ARG A 89 -18.08 6.65 -19.66
N VAL A 90 -18.13 5.58 -18.87
CA VAL A 90 -17.05 4.63 -18.59
C VAL A 90 -17.54 3.22 -18.88
N ARG A 91 -16.64 2.36 -19.30
CA ARG A 91 -16.86 0.91 -19.44
C ARG A 91 -15.65 0.16 -18.93
N MET A 92 -15.91 -0.97 -18.28
CA MET A 92 -14.84 -1.92 -17.95
C MET A 92 -14.20 -2.41 -19.26
N GLY A 93 -12.89 -2.39 -19.30
CA GLY A 93 -12.08 -2.89 -20.40
C GLY A 93 -11.36 -4.19 -20.04
N GLU A 94 -10.29 -4.46 -20.75
CA GLU A 94 -9.48 -5.66 -20.58
C GLU A 94 -8.80 -5.70 -19.21
N ARG A 95 -8.67 -6.92 -18.70
CA ARG A 95 -7.87 -7.24 -17.51
C ARG A 95 -6.65 -8.04 -17.96
N ARG A 96 -5.47 -7.58 -17.58
CA ARG A 96 -4.20 -8.20 -17.97
C ARG A 96 -3.19 -8.08 -16.82
N LEU A 97 -2.05 -8.68 -16.97
CA LEU A 97 -0.88 -8.40 -16.13
C LEU A 97 -0.06 -7.27 -16.74
N GLN A 98 0.43 -6.39 -15.92
CA GLN A 98 1.31 -5.28 -16.29
C GLN A 98 2.63 -5.41 -15.57
N ARG A 99 3.73 -5.50 -16.29
CA ARG A 99 5.07 -5.47 -15.72
C ARG A 99 5.38 -4.06 -15.21
N ARG A 100 5.81 -3.98 -13.96
CA ARG A 100 6.18 -2.75 -13.26
C ARG A 100 7.61 -2.86 -12.77
N ILE A 101 8.43 -1.86 -13.06
CA ILE A 101 9.82 -1.79 -12.66
C ILE A 101 10.08 -0.52 -11.85
N GLN A 102 10.97 -0.61 -10.86
CA GLN A 102 11.36 0.54 -10.04
C GLN A 102 12.78 0.36 -9.51
N ALA A 103 13.64 1.37 -9.67
CA ALA A 103 14.96 1.36 -9.06
C ALA A 103 14.85 1.47 -7.52
N LEU A 104 15.81 0.85 -6.81
CA LEU A 104 15.83 0.84 -5.34
C LEU A 104 16.52 2.07 -4.74
N ARG A 105 16.35 3.22 -5.35
CA ARG A 105 16.81 4.50 -4.80
C ARG A 105 15.62 5.20 -4.15
N PRO A 106 15.85 6.00 -3.11
CA PRO A 106 14.82 6.91 -2.61
C PRO A 106 14.25 7.74 -3.76
N ASP A 107 12.95 7.95 -3.77
CA ASP A 107 12.22 8.79 -4.73
C ASP A 107 12.31 8.36 -6.21
N SER A 108 12.82 7.15 -6.51
CA SER A 108 12.80 6.64 -7.88
C SER A 108 11.37 6.39 -8.34
N PRO A 109 10.95 7.00 -9.46
CA PRO A 109 9.65 6.71 -10.02
C PRO A 109 9.58 5.25 -10.48
N ALA A 110 8.40 4.67 -10.39
CA ALA A 110 8.09 3.41 -11.04
C ALA A 110 7.81 3.66 -12.53
N ALA A 111 8.04 2.65 -13.34
CA ALA A 111 7.65 2.63 -14.75
C ALA A 111 6.87 1.35 -15.06
N TRP A 112 5.86 1.45 -15.89
CA TRP A 112 5.19 0.28 -16.47
C TRP A 112 5.82 -0.03 -17.83
N ILE A 113 6.12 -1.30 -18.04
CA ILE A 113 6.78 -1.79 -19.24
C ILE A 113 5.74 -2.45 -20.11
N ASP A 114 5.41 -1.81 -21.22
CA ASP A 114 4.38 -2.29 -22.16
C ASP A 114 4.96 -3.35 -23.12
N ASP A 115 6.27 -3.33 -23.37
CA ASP A 115 6.99 -4.36 -24.15
C ASP A 115 7.93 -5.15 -23.23
N GLU A 116 7.58 -6.40 -22.94
CA GLU A 116 8.35 -7.26 -22.04
C GLU A 116 9.77 -7.57 -22.51
N SER A 117 10.04 -7.41 -23.81
CA SER A 117 11.36 -7.65 -24.42
C SER A 117 12.36 -6.52 -24.15
N ILE A 118 11.88 -5.34 -23.72
CA ILE A 118 12.69 -4.13 -23.55
C ILE A 118 12.85 -3.81 -22.06
N LEU A 119 14.08 -3.88 -21.58
CA LEU A 119 14.46 -3.28 -20.31
C LEU A 119 14.87 -1.83 -20.58
N PRO A 120 14.25 -0.81 -19.94
CA PRO A 120 14.64 0.57 -20.12
C PRO A 120 16.13 0.77 -19.84
N SER A 121 16.80 1.62 -20.60
CA SER A 121 18.27 1.81 -20.54
C SER A 121 18.76 2.23 -19.15
N GLU A 122 17.93 2.90 -18.36
CA GLU A 122 18.21 3.29 -16.98
C GLU A 122 18.40 2.10 -16.02
N PHE A 123 17.88 0.92 -16.40
CA PHE A 123 18.05 -0.33 -15.65
C PHE A 123 19.14 -1.23 -16.25
N ALA A 124 19.80 -0.81 -17.33
CA ALA A 124 20.89 -1.57 -17.93
C ALA A 124 22.02 -1.77 -16.91
N GLY A 125 22.44 -3.03 -16.69
CA GLY A 125 23.44 -3.40 -15.69
C GLY A 125 22.97 -3.39 -14.24
N SER A 126 21.68 -3.15 -13.98
CA SER A 126 21.08 -3.38 -12.65
C SER A 126 20.56 -4.81 -12.53
N ARG A 127 20.61 -5.38 -11.32
CA ARG A 127 20.12 -6.72 -11.02
C ARG A 127 18.67 -6.65 -10.50
N ARG A 128 17.82 -7.55 -11.00
CA ARG A 128 16.50 -7.78 -10.41
C ARG A 128 16.64 -8.35 -8.99
N LEU A 129 15.84 -7.89 -8.05
CA LEU A 129 15.74 -8.49 -6.72
C LEU A 129 15.20 -9.93 -6.80
N LEU A 130 15.74 -10.79 -5.95
CA LEU A 130 15.16 -12.11 -5.67
C LEU A 130 13.89 -11.93 -4.82
N SER A 131 13.02 -12.92 -4.82
CA SER A 131 11.74 -12.85 -4.09
C SER A 131 11.94 -12.61 -2.58
N THR A 132 12.96 -13.25 -1.97
CA THR A 132 13.28 -13.06 -0.55
C THR A 132 13.81 -11.65 -0.25
N GLU A 133 14.68 -11.12 -1.12
CA GLU A 133 15.20 -9.74 -1.01
C GLU A 133 14.09 -8.70 -1.17
N LEU A 134 13.16 -8.98 -2.09
CA LEU A 134 12.00 -8.12 -2.33
C LEU A 134 11.07 -8.12 -1.11
N GLU A 135 10.80 -9.29 -0.52
CA GLU A 135 9.97 -9.41 0.67
C GLU A 135 10.64 -8.73 1.87
N GLU A 136 11.94 -8.92 2.12
CA GLU A 136 12.66 -8.19 3.17
C GLU A 136 12.53 -6.68 2.97
N ARG A 137 12.70 -6.21 1.74
CA ARG A 137 12.56 -4.80 1.42
C ARG A 137 11.15 -4.30 1.68
N ARG A 138 10.12 -5.05 1.24
CA ARG A 138 8.71 -4.74 1.49
C ARG A 138 8.44 -4.52 2.98
N LEU A 139 8.96 -5.42 3.82
CA LEU A 139 8.80 -5.36 5.27
C LEU A 139 9.49 -4.13 5.87
N ARG A 140 10.73 -3.83 5.46
CA ARG A 140 11.46 -2.65 5.95
C ARG A 140 10.83 -1.33 5.51
N LEU A 141 10.33 -1.26 4.28
CA LEU A 141 9.63 -0.11 3.75
C LEU A 141 8.22 0.06 4.34
N GLY A 142 7.57 -1.05 4.73
CA GLY A 142 6.14 -1.09 5.06
C GLY A 142 5.23 -0.90 3.83
N PHE A 143 5.77 -1.13 2.62
CA PHE A 143 5.07 -0.88 1.36
C PHE A 143 5.53 -1.82 0.23
N PRO A 144 4.58 -2.32 -0.60
CA PRO A 144 3.13 -2.28 -0.40
C PRO A 144 2.69 -3.16 0.78
N PRO A 145 1.51 -2.91 1.39
CA PRO A 145 1.00 -3.78 2.45
C PRO A 145 0.69 -5.18 1.91
N GLY A 146 0.99 -6.19 2.70
CA GLY A 146 0.68 -7.58 2.36
C GLY A 146 -0.76 -7.98 2.76
N PRO A 147 -1.15 -9.23 2.45
CA PRO A 147 -2.50 -9.73 2.79
C PRO A 147 -2.82 -9.66 4.28
N ALA A 148 -1.81 -9.84 5.15
CA ALA A 148 -2.00 -9.79 6.60
C ALA A 148 -2.23 -8.36 7.13
N GLU A 149 -1.85 -7.34 6.39
CA GLU A 149 -2.12 -5.93 6.66
C GLU A 149 -3.46 -5.47 6.03
N LEU A 150 -3.88 -6.09 4.91
CA LEU A 150 -5.09 -5.79 4.15
C LEU A 150 -6.28 -6.67 4.55
N THR A 151 -6.54 -6.80 5.84
CA THR A 151 -7.62 -7.66 6.36
C THR A 151 -9.03 -7.08 6.23
N GLY A 152 -9.17 -5.87 5.67
CA GLY A 152 -10.42 -5.11 5.65
C GLY A 152 -10.75 -4.40 6.98
N ASN A 153 -9.88 -4.49 7.99
CA ASN A 153 -10.04 -3.83 9.30
C ASN A 153 -9.11 -2.64 9.49
N THR A 154 -8.10 -2.48 8.65
CA THR A 154 -7.15 -1.37 8.69
C THR A 154 -7.60 -0.21 7.80
N ASN A 155 -7.12 0.98 8.11
CA ASN A 155 -7.27 2.15 7.25
C ASN A 155 -5.89 2.61 6.73
N PRO A 156 -5.83 3.43 5.67
CA PRO A 156 -4.56 3.85 5.09
C PRO A 156 -3.59 4.53 6.07
N PHE A 157 -4.09 5.32 7.00
CA PHE A 157 -3.24 6.02 7.97
C PHE A 157 -2.61 5.08 8.99
N GLU A 158 -3.29 3.98 9.35
CA GLU A 158 -2.69 2.93 10.19
C GLU A 158 -1.52 2.25 9.52
N LEU A 159 -1.53 2.18 8.18
CA LEU A 159 -0.47 1.56 7.36
C LEU A 159 0.56 2.56 6.82
N GLY A 160 0.48 3.84 7.20
CA GLY A 160 1.45 4.85 6.79
C GLY A 160 1.30 5.33 5.35
N LEU A 161 0.11 5.22 4.75
CA LEU A 161 -0.18 5.54 3.36
C LEU A 161 -0.76 6.96 3.18
N ALA A 162 -0.37 7.92 4.01
CA ALA A 162 -0.92 9.28 3.95
C ALA A 162 -0.68 9.96 2.60
N GLN A 163 0.43 9.65 1.92
CA GLN A 163 0.75 10.17 0.58
C GLN A 163 -0.24 9.74 -0.51
N CYS A 164 -0.99 8.66 -0.28
CA CYS A 164 -2.00 8.16 -1.22
C CYS A 164 -3.37 8.84 -1.01
N ILE A 165 -3.53 9.71 0.00
CA ILE A 165 -4.80 10.26 0.43
C ILE A 165 -4.82 11.78 0.20
N SER A 166 -5.77 12.26 -0.60
CA SER A 166 -6.08 13.68 -0.67
C SER A 166 -7.27 14.01 0.25
N LEU A 167 -7.08 14.95 1.16
CA LEU A 167 -8.13 15.46 2.03
C LEU A 167 -8.85 16.70 1.42
N ASP A 168 -8.21 17.34 0.43
CA ASP A 168 -8.66 18.61 -0.16
C ASP A 168 -9.45 18.42 -1.45
N LYS A 169 -9.50 17.20 -1.99
CA LYS A 169 -10.28 16.91 -3.20
C LYS A 169 -11.79 16.83 -2.89
N GLY A 170 -12.62 16.87 -3.94
CA GLY A 170 -14.06 16.61 -3.84
C GLY A 170 -14.38 15.22 -3.29
N CYS A 171 -15.67 14.92 -3.11
CA CYS A 171 -16.16 13.71 -2.47
C CYS A 171 -15.60 12.42 -3.11
N TYR A 172 -15.21 11.47 -2.28
CA TYR A 172 -14.84 10.10 -2.65
C TYR A 172 -15.28 9.11 -1.57
N LEU A 173 -15.35 7.84 -1.93
CA LEU A 173 -15.78 6.78 -1.03
C LEU A 173 -14.88 6.69 0.22
N GLY A 174 -15.46 6.84 1.41
CA GLY A 174 -14.75 6.78 2.70
C GLY A 174 -14.10 8.10 3.16
N GLN A 175 -14.23 9.21 2.41
CA GLN A 175 -13.61 10.49 2.72
C GLN A 175 -13.94 11.03 4.11
N GLU A 176 -15.21 10.93 4.54
CA GLU A 176 -15.61 11.43 5.86
C GLU A 176 -14.82 10.79 7.01
N THR A 177 -14.58 9.48 6.90
CA THR A 177 -13.74 8.77 7.87
C THR A 177 -12.29 9.23 7.82
N MET A 178 -11.72 9.39 6.62
CA MET A 178 -10.34 9.87 6.46
C MET A 178 -10.16 11.27 7.05
N ALA A 179 -11.08 12.20 6.76
CA ALA A 179 -11.06 13.54 7.33
C ALA A 179 -11.16 13.54 8.87
N LYS A 180 -12.04 12.71 9.45
CA LYS A 180 -12.16 12.56 10.90
C LYS A 180 -10.89 12.01 11.54
N LEU A 181 -10.25 11.02 10.91
CA LEU A 181 -9.00 10.40 11.43
C LEU A 181 -7.84 11.39 11.37
N ALA A 182 -7.70 12.16 10.29
CA ALA A 182 -6.67 13.19 10.15
C ALA A 182 -6.86 14.33 11.17
N GLY A 183 -8.08 14.85 11.32
CA GLY A 183 -8.35 16.03 12.16
C GLY A 183 -8.32 15.80 13.68
N ARG A 184 -8.48 14.57 14.16
CA ARG A 184 -8.63 14.28 15.60
C ARG A 184 -7.58 13.34 16.18
N GLY A 185 -6.54 13.00 15.42
CA GLY A 185 -5.52 12.04 15.85
C GLY A 185 -6.12 10.68 16.23
N GLY A 186 -7.22 10.29 15.58
CA GLY A 186 -8.04 9.14 15.93
C GLY A 186 -7.51 7.77 15.51
N ILE A 187 -6.25 7.70 15.07
CA ILE A 187 -5.61 6.44 14.70
C ILE A 187 -5.30 5.65 15.97
N LYS A 188 -5.83 4.44 16.05
CA LYS A 188 -5.71 3.59 17.24
C LYS A 188 -4.43 2.77 17.26
N GLN A 189 -3.86 2.50 16.10
CA GLN A 189 -2.67 1.66 15.91
C GLN A 189 -1.90 2.12 14.67
N GLN A 190 -0.64 1.76 14.60
CA GLN A 190 0.20 2.02 13.42
C GLN A 190 1.05 0.81 13.08
N LEU A 191 1.37 0.67 11.81
CA LEU A 191 2.31 -0.33 11.32
C LEU A 191 3.71 0.00 11.83
N ARG A 192 4.42 -1.05 12.30
CA ARG A 192 5.85 -1.01 12.65
C ARG A 192 6.54 -2.18 12.00
N CYS A 193 7.77 -1.96 11.56
CA CYS A 193 8.71 -3.02 11.30
C CYS A 193 9.23 -3.55 12.64
N TRP A 194 9.55 -4.83 12.69
CA TRP A 194 10.16 -5.43 13.88
C TRP A 194 11.26 -6.40 13.50
N VAL A 195 12.21 -6.58 14.43
CA VAL A 195 13.31 -7.54 14.33
C VAL A 195 13.36 -8.37 15.62
N SER A 196 13.62 -9.67 15.48
CA SER A 196 13.82 -10.60 16.60
C SER A 196 14.78 -11.72 16.21
N SER A 197 15.54 -12.26 17.17
CA SER A 197 16.28 -13.52 17.04
C SER A 197 15.46 -14.74 17.46
N ASN A 198 14.24 -14.55 17.91
CA ASN A 198 13.36 -15.61 18.41
C ASN A 198 12.13 -15.74 17.51
N ARG A 199 11.69 -16.98 17.31
CA ARG A 199 10.58 -17.30 16.43
C ARG A 199 9.25 -16.73 16.95
N LEU A 200 8.51 -16.09 16.03
CA LEU A 200 7.16 -15.59 16.18
C LEU A 200 6.31 -16.12 15.03
N ASN A 201 4.99 -16.05 15.17
CA ASN A 201 4.04 -16.40 14.12
C ASN A 201 3.14 -15.21 13.78
N SER A 202 2.64 -15.18 12.56
CA SER A 202 1.60 -14.23 12.19
C SER A 202 0.37 -14.43 13.09
N GLY A 203 -0.18 -13.32 13.61
CA GLY A 203 -1.26 -13.32 14.59
C GLY A 203 -0.79 -13.35 16.05
N ASP A 204 0.49 -13.58 16.33
CA ASP A 204 1.00 -13.56 17.70
C ASP A 204 0.79 -12.18 18.33
N PRO A 205 0.26 -12.12 19.56
CA PRO A 205 0.15 -10.86 20.30
C PRO A 205 1.52 -10.37 20.76
N LEU A 206 1.70 -9.05 20.74
CA LEU A 206 2.85 -8.37 21.35
C LEU A 206 2.42 -7.65 22.60
N PHE A 207 3.29 -7.68 23.63
CA PHE A 207 3.00 -7.19 24.98
C PHE A 207 4.03 -6.16 25.44
N ASP A 208 3.55 -5.16 26.19
CA ASP A 208 4.34 -4.29 27.07
C ASP A 208 4.00 -4.69 28.52
N GLY A 209 4.92 -5.39 29.19
CA GLY A 209 4.60 -6.10 30.41
C GLY A 209 3.51 -7.16 30.19
N GLU A 210 2.41 -7.05 30.93
CA GLU A 210 1.23 -7.94 30.79
C GLU A 210 0.17 -7.41 29.82
N THR A 211 0.35 -6.18 29.33
CA THR A 211 -0.67 -5.51 28.51
C THR A 211 -0.42 -5.76 27.00
N ARG A 212 -1.46 -6.18 26.30
CA ARG A 212 -1.38 -6.37 24.83
C ARG A 212 -1.14 -5.03 24.14
N ALA A 213 0.01 -4.91 23.51
CA ALA A 213 0.49 -3.72 22.80
C ALA A 213 0.24 -3.76 21.29
N GLY A 214 0.20 -4.97 20.70
CA GLY A 214 0.07 -5.11 19.25
C GLY A 214 -0.20 -6.54 18.79
N VAL A 215 -0.04 -6.75 17.48
CA VAL A 215 -0.16 -8.06 16.83
C VAL A 215 0.81 -8.14 15.65
N VAL A 216 1.53 -9.25 15.54
CA VAL A 216 2.38 -9.58 14.39
C VAL A 216 1.51 -9.83 13.18
N THR A 217 1.87 -9.24 12.02
CA THR A 217 1.16 -9.43 10.76
C THR A 217 1.99 -10.25 9.77
N SER A 218 3.14 -9.73 9.34
CA SER A 218 4.04 -10.39 8.39
C SER A 218 5.36 -10.81 9.05
N ILE A 219 5.97 -11.86 8.51
CA ILE A 219 7.23 -12.44 9.01
C ILE A 219 8.06 -12.93 7.83
N LEU A 220 9.37 -12.72 7.94
CA LEU A 220 10.38 -13.30 7.06
C LEU A 220 11.58 -13.75 7.92
N GLU A 221 12.03 -14.96 7.72
CA GLU A 221 13.27 -15.50 8.28
C GLU A 221 14.44 -15.15 7.35
N LEU A 222 15.47 -14.53 7.90
CA LEU A 222 16.67 -14.14 7.17
C LEU A 222 17.76 -15.22 7.30
N GLU A 223 18.70 -15.24 6.38
CA GLU A 223 19.85 -16.19 6.39
C GLU A 223 20.71 -16.07 7.66
N SER A 224 20.63 -14.97 8.38
CA SER A 224 21.33 -14.70 9.65
C SER A 224 20.64 -15.27 10.90
N ASP A 225 19.68 -16.20 10.75
CA ASP A 225 18.83 -16.73 11.84
C ASP A 225 18.03 -15.61 12.59
N SER A 226 17.94 -14.43 12.01
CA SER A 226 17.10 -13.35 12.52
C SER A 226 15.80 -13.28 11.74
N LEU A 227 14.75 -12.79 12.40
CA LEU A 227 13.44 -12.57 11.78
C LEU A 227 13.18 -11.10 11.67
N VAL A 228 12.59 -10.71 10.54
CA VAL A 228 12.06 -9.37 10.30
C VAL A 228 10.58 -9.48 9.94
N GLY A 229 9.79 -8.50 10.29
CA GLY A 229 8.38 -8.54 9.95
C GLY A 229 7.68 -7.22 10.17
N LEU A 230 6.37 -7.26 10.04
CA LEU A 230 5.47 -6.14 10.32
C LEU A 230 4.53 -6.49 11.46
N ALA A 231 4.12 -5.48 12.20
CA ALA A 231 3.15 -5.58 13.29
C ALA A 231 2.27 -4.32 13.36
N LEU A 232 1.02 -4.49 13.74
CA LEU A 232 0.14 -3.38 14.09
C LEU A 232 0.26 -3.11 15.58
N ILE A 233 0.83 -1.95 15.94
CA ILE A 233 1.11 -1.54 17.31
C ILE A 233 0.12 -0.46 17.74
N ARG A 234 -0.50 -0.63 18.91
CA ARG A 234 -1.41 0.35 19.48
C ARG A 234 -0.70 1.67 19.76
N ARG A 235 -1.40 2.79 19.54
CA ARG A 235 -0.84 4.14 19.60
C ARG A 235 -0.02 4.43 20.84
N GLN A 236 -0.48 4.01 22.03
CA GLN A 236 0.18 4.27 23.31
C GLN A 236 1.54 3.56 23.47
N TYR A 237 1.85 2.56 22.61
CA TYR A 237 3.10 1.79 22.66
C TYR A 237 4.03 2.07 21.46
N LEU A 238 3.73 3.08 20.65
CA LEU A 238 4.54 3.40 19.46
C LEU A 238 5.96 3.90 19.78
N THR A 239 6.17 4.35 21.01
CA THR A 239 7.46 4.82 21.56
C THR A 239 8.18 3.77 22.40
N SER A 240 7.58 2.60 22.62
CA SER A 240 8.20 1.48 23.31
C SER A 240 9.21 0.84 22.37
N GLY A 241 10.48 1.15 22.44
CA GLY A 241 11.49 0.65 21.50
C GLY A 241 11.56 -0.87 21.37
N ALA A 242 11.05 -1.64 22.34
CA ALA A 242 10.92 -3.09 22.32
C ALA A 242 9.64 -3.56 23.01
N LEU A 243 9.13 -4.71 22.57
CA LEU A 243 7.97 -5.42 23.13
C LEU A 243 8.31 -6.90 23.30
N ASN A 244 7.42 -7.65 23.94
CA ASN A 244 7.58 -9.08 24.12
C ASN A 244 6.53 -9.88 23.34
N GLY A 245 6.95 -10.99 22.72
CA GLY A 245 6.07 -11.99 22.19
C GLY A 245 5.41 -12.86 23.28
N PRO A 246 4.54 -13.81 22.89
CA PRO A 246 3.73 -14.58 23.85
C PRO A 246 4.55 -15.47 24.79
N ASN A 247 5.77 -15.82 24.45
CA ASN A 247 6.69 -16.63 25.29
C ASN A 247 7.90 -15.82 25.76
N GLY A 248 7.78 -14.49 25.87
CA GLY A 248 8.85 -13.61 26.29
C GLY A 248 9.91 -13.29 25.23
N GLN A 249 9.67 -13.62 23.97
CA GLN A 249 10.57 -13.27 22.86
C GLN A 249 10.70 -11.75 22.76
N MET A 250 11.92 -11.24 22.80
CA MET A 250 12.16 -9.80 22.63
C MET A 250 12.00 -9.42 21.15
N VAL A 251 11.25 -8.37 20.91
CA VAL A 251 10.93 -7.80 19.59
C VAL A 251 11.31 -6.33 19.60
N THR A 252 12.31 -5.96 18.81
CA THR A 252 12.68 -4.54 18.63
C THR A 252 11.81 -3.93 17.56
N LEU A 253 11.22 -2.76 17.84
CA LEU A 253 10.36 -2.05 16.91
C LEU A 253 11.11 -0.92 16.20
N GLU A 254 10.83 -0.80 14.90
CA GLU A 254 11.32 0.26 14.06
C GLU A 254 10.17 0.88 13.25
N ARG A 255 10.30 2.14 12.89
CA ARG A 255 9.36 2.78 11.97
C ARG A 255 9.69 2.34 10.54
N PRO A 256 8.72 1.85 9.74
CA PRO A 256 8.98 1.56 8.34
C PRO A 256 9.43 2.81 7.58
N GLU A 257 10.38 2.66 6.66
CA GLU A 257 11.04 3.78 5.96
C GLU A 257 10.07 4.67 5.18
N LEU A 258 9.05 4.08 4.56
CA LEU A 258 8.05 4.83 3.76
C LEU A 258 6.78 5.19 4.56
N PHE A 259 6.77 4.92 5.88
CA PHE A 259 5.60 5.23 6.70
C PHE A 259 5.40 6.74 6.83
N GLN A 260 4.28 7.26 6.36
CA GLN A 260 3.88 8.66 6.52
C GLN A 260 2.71 8.79 7.48
N ASP A 261 2.86 9.68 8.47
CA ASP A 261 1.77 10.03 9.38
C ASP A 261 0.67 10.80 8.63
N PRO A 262 -0.59 10.70 9.12
CA PRO A 262 -1.63 11.58 8.63
C PRO A 262 -1.24 13.05 8.88
N PRO A 263 -1.76 13.99 8.07
CA PRO A 263 -1.56 15.41 8.31
C PRO A 263 -1.96 15.77 9.74
N SER A 264 -1.16 16.59 10.42
CA SER A 264 -1.55 17.16 11.70
C SER A 264 -2.70 18.14 11.48
N PRO A 265 -3.71 18.20 12.35
CA PRO A 265 -4.65 19.31 12.33
C PRO A 265 -3.88 20.59 12.64
N ASP A 266 -4.07 21.63 11.83
CA ASP A 266 -3.60 22.99 12.09
C ASP A 266 -4.25 23.57 13.36
#